data_2179184885660453e5209bc1ad97c717
#
_entry.id   2179184885660453e5209bc1ad97c717
#
_cell.length_a   1.000
_cell.length_b   1.000
_cell.length_c   1.000
_cell.angle_alpha   90.00
_cell.angle_beta   90.00
_cell.angle_gamma   90.00
#
_symmetry.space_group_name_H-M   'P 1'
#
loop_
_entity.id
_entity.type
_entity.pdbx_description
1 polymer ?
#
loop_
_entity_poly.entity_id
_entity_poly.type
_entity_poly.pdbx_seq_one_letter_code
_entity_poly.pdbx_strand_id
1 'polypeptide(L)'
;MRTWVIAVVALVGSGGAALAQDAAAGEQVLKRLCSPCHDVGPEAKIKLGPPLNGIDGRKAGTYEGFNYSPANKSSGITWNEQAFDKYIRAPMQEMPGTRMAFVGIKNDKDVADIWAYLNQFRPEGAKK
;
A
#
# COMPACT_ATOMS: atom_id res chain seq x y z
N MET A 1 61.01 -7.06 -24.00
CA MET A 1 59.61 -6.63 -24.15
C MET A 1 58.77 -7.39 -23.15
N ARG A 2 58.27 -6.71 -22.10
CA ARG A 2 57.45 -7.33 -21.05
C ARG A 2 56.01 -6.91 -21.31
N THR A 3 55.18 -7.83 -21.77
CA THR A 3 53.74 -7.64 -21.98
C THR A 3 53.01 -7.79 -20.65
N TRP A 4 52.40 -6.71 -20.17
CA TRP A 4 51.53 -6.72 -19.02
C TRP A 4 50.13 -7.10 -19.47
N VAL A 5 49.63 -8.23 -18.97
CA VAL A 5 48.24 -8.64 -19.17
C VAL A 5 47.41 -8.01 -18.02
N ILE A 6 46.58 -7.05 -18.36
CA ILE A 6 45.65 -6.46 -17.43
C ILE A 6 44.42 -7.38 -17.34
N ALA A 7 44.25 -8.07 -16.23
CA ALA A 7 43.05 -8.85 -15.95
C ALA A 7 41.94 -7.88 -15.54
N VAL A 8 40.93 -7.72 -16.38
CA VAL A 8 39.70 -7.00 -16.03
C VAL A 8 38.82 -7.94 -15.22
N VAL A 9 38.73 -7.68 -13.91
CA VAL A 9 37.78 -8.36 -13.03
C VAL A 9 36.42 -7.69 -13.21
N ALA A 10 35.52 -8.36 -13.90
CA ALA A 10 34.11 -7.93 -13.96
C ALA A 10 33.44 -8.23 -12.63
N LEU A 11 33.15 -7.19 -11.85
CA LEU A 11 32.25 -7.30 -10.69
C LEU A 11 30.83 -7.54 -11.21
N VAL A 12 30.37 -8.78 -11.12
CA VAL A 12 28.97 -9.11 -11.30
C VAL A 12 28.26 -8.68 -10.01
N GLY A 13 27.68 -7.49 -10.01
CA GLY A 13 26.81 -7.03 -8.94
C GLY A 13 25.56 -7.89 -8.90
N SER A 14 25.40 -8.69 -7.85
CA SER A 14 24.16 -9.40 -7.56
C SER A 14 23.12 -8.36 -7.11
N GLY A 15 22.46 -7.72 -8.09
CA GLY A 15 21.28 -6.92 -7.82
C GLY A 15 20.18 -7.85 -7.37
N GLY A 16 19.82 -7.81 -6.09
CA GLY A 16 18.61 -8.47 -5.58
C GLY A 16 17.42 -7.98 -6.41
N ALA A 17 16.69 -8.91 -7.05
CA ALA A 17 15.49 -8.57 -7.78
C ALA A 17 14.45 -8.03 -6.78
N ALA A 18 14.20 -6.71 -6.78
CA ALA A 18 13.05 -6.14 -6.12
C ALA A 18 11.80 -6.71 -6.78
N LEU A 19 10.79 -7.11 -5.96
CA LEU A 19 9.49 -7.55 -6.47
C LEU A 19 8.92 -6.43 -7.36
N ALA A 20 8.68 -6.74 -8.65
CA ALA A 20 8.03 -5.80 -9.54
C ALA A 20 6.59 -5.58 -9.08
N GLN A 21 6.22 -4.33 -8.80
CA GLN A 21 4.87 -3.92 -8.46
C GLN A 21 4.00 -3.91 -9.73
N ASP A 22 2.82 -4.52 -9.63
CA ASP A 22 1.85 -4.61 -10.73
C ASP A 22 0.51 -4.02 -10.29
N ALA A 23 0.20 -2.81 -10.77
CA ALA A 23 -1.04 -2.12 -10.44
C ALA A 23 -2.28 -2.84 -10.96
N ALA A 24 -2.20 -3.49 -12.12
CA ALA A 24 -3.34 -4.25 -12.67
C ALA A 24 -3.63 -5.50 -11.83
N ALA A 25 -2.60 -6.22 -11.39
CA ALA A 25 -2.75 -7.32 -10.45
C ALA A 25 -3.27 -6.82 -9.09
N GLY A 26 -2.78 -5.69 -8.62
CA GLY A 26 -3.23 -5.04 -7.39
C GLY A 26 -4.71 -4.66 -7.42
N GLU A 27 -5.21 -4.20 -8.55
CA GLU A 27 -6.65 -3.96 -8.74
C GLU A 27 -7.49 -5.21 -8.51
N GLN A 28 -7.05 -6.35 -9.03
CA GLN A 28 -7.78 -7.61 -8.86
C GLN A 28 -7.79 -8.07 -7.40
N VAL A 29 -6.66 -7.96 -6.71
CA VAL A 29 -6.58 -8.31 -5.28
C VAL A 29 -7.45 -7.36 -4.46
N LEU A 30 -7.39 -6.05 -4.72
CA LEU A 30 -8.19 -5.05 -4.04
C LEU A 30 -9.69 -5.29 -4.23
N LYS A 31 -10.14 -5.57 -5.45
CA LYS A 31 -11.55 -5.89 -5.74
C LYS A 31 -12.04 -7.08 -4.92
N ARG A 32 -11.21 -8.10 -4.76
CA ARG A 32 -11.56 -9.30 -4.01
C ARG A 32 -11.58 -9.09 -2.50
N LEU A 33 -10.56 -8.41 -1.97
CA LEU A 33 -10.34 -8.35 -0.52
C LEU A 33 -10.78 -7.04 0.14
N CYS A 34 -10.74 -5.92 -0.57
CA CYS A 34 -10.92 -4.58 0.00
C CYS A 34 -12.26 -3.95 -0.41
N SER A 35 -12.71 -4.19 -1.63
CA SER A 35 -13.92 -3.56 -2.18
C SER A 35 -15.24 -3.89 -1.46
N PRO A 36 -15.37 -4.99 -0.71
CA PRO A 36 -16.53 -5.15 0.16
C PRO A 36 -16.71 -4.01 1.18
N CYS A 37 -15.62 -3.36 1.58
CA CYS A 37 -15.63 -2.32 2.60
C CYS A 37 -15.13 -0.95 2.11
N HIS A 38 -14.33 -0.89 1.06
CA HIS A 38 -13.72 0.34 0.56
C HIS A 38 -13.98 0.56 -0.91
N ASP A 39 -14.14 1.82 -1.29
CA ASP A 39 -14.18 2.23 -2.69
C ASP A 39 -12.90 2.98 -3.11
N VAL A 40 -12.64 2.98 -4.40
CA VAL A 40 -11.54 3.71 -5.05
C VAL A 40 -12.05 4.27 -6.38
N GLY A 41 -11.60 5.45 -6.74
CA GLY A 41 -11.93 6.09 -8.02
C GLY A 41 -12.76 7.35 -7.87
N PRO A 42 -13.15 8.00 -9.00
CA PRO A 42 -13.89 9.26 -8.98
C PRO A 42 -15.27 9.18 -8.33
N GLU A 43 -15.90 8.02 -8.43
CA GLU A 43 -17.24 7.76 -7.87
C GLU A 43 -17.21 7.06 -6.49
N ALA A 44 -16.04 7.04 -5.85
CA ALA A 44 -15.86 6.35 -4.58
C ALA A 44 -16.75 6.95 -3.48
N LYS A 45 -17.41 6.07 -2.74
CA LYS A 45 -18.31 6.41 -1.64
C LYS A 45 -17.84 5.80 -0.32
N ILE A 46 -18.25 6.43 0.77
CA ILE A 46 -18.11 5.85 2.10
C ILE A 46 -18.97 4.58 2.17
N LYS A 47 -18.36 3.49 2.60
CA LYS A 47 -19.00 2.20 2.87
C LYS A 47 -18.73 1.82 4.34
N LEU A 48 -18.44 0.57 4.63
CA LEU A 48 -17.98 0.16 5.97
C LEU A 48 -16.64 0.78 6.33
N GLY A 49 -15.81 1.10 5.31
CA GLY A 49 -14.59 1.86 5.43
C GLY A 49 -14.62 3.12 4.57
N PRO A 50 -13.65 4.02 4.75
CA PRO A 50 -13.52 5.22 3.93
C PRO A 50 -13.00 4.89 2.53
N PRO A 51 -13.26 5.75 1.52
CA PRO A 51 -12.57 5.68 0.24
C PRO A 51 -11.05 5.72 0.41
N LEU A 52 -10.34 4.98 -0.45
CA LEU A 52 -8.88 4.87 -0.39
C LEU A 52 -8.17 5.82 -1.37
N ASN A 53 -8.90 6.75 -1.97
CA ASN A 53 -8.33 7.76 -2.86
C ASN A 53 -7.31 8.63 -2.14
N GLY A 54 -6.16 8.87 -2.79
CA GLY A 54 -5.13 9.72 -2.23
C GLY A 54 -4.57 9.21 -0.90
N ILE A 55 -4.51 7.91 -0.72
CA ILE A 55 -4.05 7.30 0.54
C ILE A 55 -2.59 7.64 0.84
N ASP A 56 -1.73 7.72 -0.18
CA ASP A 56 -0.34 8.12 -0.01
C ASP A 56 -0.25 9.57 0.48
N GLY A 57 0.35 9.77 1.64
CA GLY A 57 0.46 11.07 2.30
C GLY A 57 -0.77 11.46 3.15
N ARG A 58 -1.85 10.68 3.17
CA ARG A 58 -3.01 10.96 4.00
C ARG A 58 -2.77 10.59 5.45
N LYS A 59 -3.08 11.51 6.36
CA LYS A 59 -3.05 11.22 7.79
C LYS A 59 -4.21 10.28 8.15
N ALA A 60 -3.92 9.26 8.95
CA ALA A 60 -4.94 8.32 9.42
C ALA A 60 -6.04 9.05 10.21
N GLY A 61 -7.27 8.61 10.01
CA GLY A 61 -8.41 9.18 10.74
C GLY A 61 -8.94 10.50 10.20
N THR A 62 -8.58 10.91 8.98
CA THR A 62 -8.87 12.27 8.47
C THR A 62 -9.80 12.34 7.26
N TYR A 63 -10.23 11.21 6.69
CA TYR A 63 -11.18 11.29 5.56
C TYR A 63 -12.50 11.90 6.04
N GLU A 64 -12.90 13.00 5.38
CA GLU A 64 -14.09 13.77 5.77
C GLU A 64 -15.37 12.92 5.68
N GLY A 65 -16.19 13.01 6.71
CA GLY A 65 -17.47 12.31 6.77
C GLY A 65 -17.41 10.85 7.23
N PHE A 66 -16.23 10.27 7.38
CA PHE A 66 -16.11 8.91 7.91
C PHE A 66 -15.93 8.88 9.43
N ASN A 67 -16.69 8.02 10.10
CA ASN A 67 -16.61 7.86 11.56
C ASN A 67 -15.55 6.83 11.94
N TYR A 68 -14.34 7.30 12.17
CA TYR A 68 -13.21 6.46 12.58
C TYR A 68 -13.30 6.02 14.03
N SER A 69 -12.66 4.89 14.35
CA SER A 69 -12.39 4.50 15.74
C SER A 69 -11.49 5.52 16.43
N PRO A 70 -11.58 5.65 17.77
CA PRO A 70 -10.61 6.45 18.53
C PRO A 70 -9.15 6.02 18.28
N ALA A 71 -8.90 4.71 18.15
CA ALA A 71 -7.58 4.17 17.85
C ALA A 71 -7.02 4.70 16.53
N ASN A 72 -7.86 4.77 15.48
CA ASN A 72 -7.45 5.28 14.19
C ASN A 72 -7.14 6.79 14.26
N LYS A 73 -8.04 7.57 14.87
CA LYS A 73 -7.87 9.03 15.04
C LYS A 73 -6.60 9.40 15.79
N SER A 74 -6.24 8.61 16.80
CA SER A 74 -5.07 8.87 17.66
C SER A 74 -3.79 8.14 17.25
N SER A 75 -3.82 7.37 16.14
CA SER A 75 -2.70 6.53 15.73
C SER A 75 -1.44 7.31 15.36
N GLY A 76 -1.59 8.55 14.88
CA GLY A 76 -0.47 9.36 14.41
C GLY A 76 0.14 8.89 13.08
N ILE A 77 -0.46 7.90 12.43
CA ILE A 77 0.03 7.35 11.16
C ILE A 77 -0.22 8.35 10.03
N THR A 78 0.79 8.60 9.22
CA THR A 78 0.65 9.14 7.88
C THR A 78 0.90 8.01 6.90
N TRP A 79 -0.08 7.73 6.05
CA TRP A 79 0.01 6.61 5.14
C TRP A 79 1.08 6.82 4.08
N ASN A 80 1.91 5.83 3.92
CA ASN A 80 2.89 5.65 2.86
C ASN A 80 3.06 4.15 2.62
N GLU A 81 3.94 3.78 1.71
CA GLU A 81 4.15 2.36 1.38
C GLU A 81 4.53 1.51 2.60
N GLN A 82 5.45 2.00 3.45
CA GLN A 82 5.91 1.28 4.63
C GLN A 82 4.82 1.15 5.68
N ALA A 83 4.09 2.23 5.96
CA ALA A 83 2.99 2.22 6.93
C ALA A 83 1.85 1.30 6.46
N PHE A 84 1.53 1.33 5.17
CA PHE A 84 0.54 0.45 4.57
C PHE A 84 0.98 -1.02 4.67
N ASP A 85 2.19 -1.34 4.25
CA ASP A 85 2.73 -2.71 4.31
C ASP A 85 2.62 -3.29 5.73
N LYS A 86 3.07 -2.53 6.70
CA LYS A 86 3.03 -2.94 8.10
C LYS A 86 1.60 -3.16 8.60
N TYR A 87 0.71 -2.22 8.34
CA TYR A 87 -0.67 -2.25 8.80
C TYR A 87 -1.49 -3.36 8.14
N ILE A 88 -1.40 -3.50 6.82
CA ILE A 88 -2.29 -4.42 6.08
C ILE A 88 -2.01 -5.90 6.35
N ARG A 89 -0.83 -6.21 6.87
CA ARG A 89 -0.49 -7.59 7.26
C ARG A 89 -1.18 -8.05 8.52
N ALA A 90 -1.45 -7.15 9.46
CA ALA A 90 -2.07 -7.44 10.75
C ALA A 90 -2.76 -6.20 11.34
N PRO A 91 -3.88 -5.72 10.75
CA PRO A 91 -4.48 -4.45 11.15
C PRO A 91 -4.82 -4.35 12.65
N MET A 92 -5.38 -5.40 13.21
CA MET A 92 -5.79 -5.41 14.62
C MET A 92 -4.61 -5.43 15.60
N GLN A 93 -3.46 -5.94 15.17
CA GLN A 93 -2.23 -5.93 15.97
C GLN A 93 -1.50 -4.59 15.86
N GLU A 94 -1.49 -4.01 14.66
CA GLU A 94 -0.82 -2.71 14.41
C GLU A 94 -1.60 -1.53 14.98
N MET A 95 -2.92 -1.66 15.04
CA MET A 95 -3.81 -0.64 15.57
C MET A 95 -4.85 -1.28 16.48
N PRO A 96 -4.48 -1.63 17.72
CA PRO A 96 -5.45 -2.17 18.68
C PRO A 96 -6.64 -1.21 18.87
N GLY A 97 -7.86 -1.73 18.76
CA GLY A 97 -9.08 -0.92 18.78
C GLY A 97 -9.55 -0.42 17.43
N THR A 98 -8.87 -0.75 16.35
CA THR A 98 -9.39 -0.49 15.00
C THR A 98 -10.73 -1.20 14.77
N ARG A 99 -11.62 -0.55 14.01
CA ARG A 99 -12.87 -1.18 13.56
C ARG A 99 -12.72 -1.95 12.26
N MET A 100 -11.55 -1.94 11.65
CA MET A 100 -11.25 -2.71 10.46
C MET A 100 -11.05 -4.18 10.84
N ALA A 101 -12.14 -4.95 10.80
CA ALA A 101 -12.14 -6.39 11.09
C ALA A 101 -11.60 -7.16 9.88
N PHE A 102 -10.30 -7.13 9.68
CA PHE A 102 -9.61 -7.76 8.57
C PHE A 102 -8.42 -8.57 9.06
N VAL A 103 -8.31 -9.82 8.58
CA VAL A 103 -7.27 -10.74 9.06
C VAL A 103 -5.86 -10.36 8.61
N GLY A 104 -5.76 -9.61 7.53
CA GLY A 104 -4.48 -9.20 6.95
C GLY A 104 -4.05 -9.99 5.72
N ILE A 105 -3.10 -9.44 5.00
CA ILE A 105 -2.51 -10.02 3.79
C ILE A 105 -1.07 -10.43 4.10
N LYS A 106 -0.74 -11.69 3.84
CA LYS A 106 0.60 -12.25 4.12
C LYS A 106 1.49 -12.35 2.88
N ASN A 107 0.89 -12.36 1.70
CA ASN A 107 1.63 -12.45 0.44
C ASN A 107 2.29 -11.11 0.11
N ASP A 108 3.62 -11.09 0.00
CA ASP A 108 4.40 -9.87 -0.23
C ASP A 108 4.06 -9.21 -1.56
N LYS A 109 3.84 -10.02 -2.60
CA LYS A 109 3.49 -9.50 -3.92
C LYS A 109 2.11 -8.84 -3.91
N ASP A 110 1.12 -9.44 -3.28
CA ASP A 110 -0.22 -8.87 -3.19
C ASP A 110 -0.20 -7.52 -2.46
N VAL A 111 0.56 -7.40 -1.39
CA VAL A 111 0.73 -6.14 -0.64
C VAL A 111 1.35 -5.06 -1.52
N ALA A 112 2.43 -5.39 -2.23
CA ALA A 112 3.12 -4.46 -3.12
C ALA A 112 2.24 -4.04 -4.31
N ASP A 113 1.53 -4.98 -4.90
CA ASP A 113 0.64 -4.74 -6.05
C ASP A 113 -0.56 -3.86 -5.67
N ILE A 114 -1.17 -4.10 -4.50
CA ILE A 114 -2.27 -3.24 -4.00
C ILE A 114 -1.78 -1.81 -3.81
N TRP A 115 -0.62 -1.63 -3.20
CA TRP A 115 -0.06 -0.29 -3.01
C TRP A 115 0.18 0.40 -4.36
N ALA A 116 0.76 -0.29 -5.34
CA ALA A 116 0.96 0.24 -6.68
C ALA A 116 -0.36 0.72 -7.32
N TYR A 117 -1.43 -0.05 -7.15
CA TYR A 117 -2.75 0.35 -7.64
C TYR A 117 -3.30 1.57 -6.89
N LEU A 118 -3.28 1.57 -5.56
CA LEU A 118 -3.79 2.67 -4.73
C LEU A 118 -3.02 3.97 -4.96
N ASN A 119 -1.71 3.88 -5.14
CA ASN A 119 -0.85 5.05 -5.35
C ASN A 119 -1.11 5.78 -6.68
N GLN A 120 -1.89 5.20 -7.57
CA GLN A 120 -2.32 5.85 -8.82
C GLN A 120 -3.38 6.94 -8.60
N PHE A 121 -4.09 6.95 -7.47
CA PHE A 121 -5.25 7.81 -7.27
C PHE A 121 -4.90 9.06 -6.47
N ARG A 122 -5.38 10.20 -6.98
CA ARG A 122 -5.39 11.47 -6.25
C ARG A 122 -6.53 11.48 -5.22
N PRO A 123 -6.55 12.44 -4.28
CA PRO A 123 -7.63 12.53 -3.28
C PRO A 123 -9.03 12.60 -3.87
N GLU A 124 -9.20 13.27 -5.01
CA GLU A 124 -10.47 13.37 -5.71
C GLU A 124 -10.83 12.12 -6.53
N GLY A 125 -9.97 11.11 -6.54
CA GLY A 125 -10.20 9.82 -7.19
C GLY A 125 -9.76 9.74 -8.66
N ALA A 126 -9.28 10.81 -9.26
CA ALA A 126 -8.68 10.74 -10.58
C ALA A 126 -7.32 10.04 -10.53
N LYS A 127 -6.97 9.33 -11.60
CA LYS A 127 -5.60 8.79 -11.74
C LYS A 127 -4.59 9.90 -11.99
N LYS A 128 -3.39 9.71 -11.46
CA LYS A 128 -2.24 10.60 -11.69
C LYS A 128 -1.78 10.55 -13.14
#